data_c73d76418c32c8a26999c7b84b952ab7
#
_entry.id   c73d76418c32c8a26999c7b84b952ab7
#
_cell.length_a   1.000
_cell.length_b   1.000
_cell.length_c   1.000
_cell.angle_alpha   90.00
_cell.angle_beta   90.00
_cell.angle_gamma   90.00
#
_symmetry.space_group_name_H-M   'P 1'
#
loop_
_entity.id
_entity.type
_entity.pdbx_description
1 polymer ?
#
loop_
_entity_poly.entity_id
_entity_poly.type
_entity_poly.pdbx_seq_one_letter_code
_entity_poly.pdbx_strand_id
1 'polypeptide(L)' 'MTEEELILTLCREAREEGSEADLIRKFREKYRDQSELIRRACQGDSKALRRLRWLCGLKVVTELGIWEGEKREKK' A
#
# COMPACT_ATOMS: atom_id res chain seq x y z
N MET A 1 -5.53 8.12 -10.84
CA MET A 1 -5.06 6.73 -10.78
C MET A 1 -6.20 5.84 -10.33
N THR A 2 -6.40 4.73 -11.00
CA THR A 2 -7.43 3.80 -10.59
C THR A 2 -6.95 2.99 -9.40
N GLU A 3 -7.91 2.38 -8.70
CA GLU A 3 -7.53 1.53 -7.57
C GLU A 3 -6.67 0.38 -8.01
N GLU A 4 -6.98 -0.19 -9.17
CA GLU A 4 -6.22 -1.32 -9.66
C GLU A 4 -4.78 -0.93 -9.97
N GLU A 5 -4.60 0.25 -10.56
CA GLU A 5 -3.25 0.74 -10.86
C GLU A 5 -2.47 0.95 -9.56
N LEU A 6 -3.11 1.52 -8.56
CA LEU A 6 -2.46 1.74 -7.29
C LEU A 6 -2.07 0.43 -6.64
N ILE A 7 -3.00 -0.53 -6.62
CA ILE A 7 -2.74 -1.82 -6.03
C ILE A 7 -1.56 -2.51 -6.70
N LEU A 8 -1.55 -2.49 -8.04
CA LEU A 8 -0.47 -3.15 -8.78
C LEU A 8 0.86 -2.45 -8.53
N THR A 9 0.86 -1.13 -8.43
CA THR A 9 2.07 -0.40 -8.13
C THR A 9 2.63 -0.80 -6.78
N LEU A 10 1.77 -0.87 -5.77
CA LEU A 10 2.20 -1.26 -4.43
C LEU A 10 2.70 -2.70 -4.41
N CYS A 11 2.02 -3.59 -5.13
CA CYS A 11 2.46 -4.98 -5.19
C CYS A 11 3.81 -5.11 -5.85
N ARG A 12 4.07 -4.35 -6.91
CA ARG A 12 5.36 -4.39 -7.57
C ARG A 12 6.46 -3.89 -6.67
N GLU A 13 6.20 -2.82 -5.94
CA GLU A 13 7.20 -2.29 -5.02
C GLU A 13 7.47 -3.26 -3.90
N ALA A 14 6.46 -4.01 -3.49
CA ALA A 14 6.62 -5.03 -2.45
C ALA A 14 7.17 -6.32 -3.01
N ARG A 15 7.43 -6.37 -4.33
CA ARG A 15 8.00 -7.54 -5.00
C ARG A 15 7.13 -8.78 -4.87
N GLU A 16 5.82 -8.57 -4.92
CA GLU A 16 4.90 -9.68 -4.89
C GLU A 16 4.81 -10.31 -6.27
N GLU A 17 4.64 -11.62 -6.30
CA GLU A 17 4.60 -12.36 -7.55
C GLU A 17 3.21 -12.92 -7.78
N GLY A 18 2.83 -13.00 -9.05
CA GLY A 18 1.55 -13.52 -9.43
C GLY A 18 0.95 -12.74 -10.58
N SER A 19 -0.16 -13.22 -11.10
CA SER A 19 -0.85 -12.49 -12.14
C SER A 19 -1.46 -11.23 -11.56
N GLU A 20 -1.74 -10.26 -12.44
CA GLU A 20 -2.33 -9.02 -11.97
C GLU A 20 -3.66 -9.26 -11.27
N ALA A 21 -4.48 -10.14 -11.82
CA ALA A 21 -5.77 -10.43 -11.21
C ALA A 21 -5.60 -11.03 -9.81
N ASP A 22 -4.64 -11.92 -9.66
CA ASP A 22 -4.39 -12.52 -8.36
C ASP A 22 -3.87 -11.49 -7.36
N LEU A 23 -2.97 -10.64 -7.79
CA LEU A 23 -2.41 -9.62 -6.91
C LEU A 23 -3.51 -8.68 -6.41
N ILE A 24 -4.38 -8.25 -7.33
CA ILE A 24 -5.45 -7.34 -6.96
C ILE A 24 -6.40 -8.02 -5.98
N ARG A 25 -6.77 -9.26 -6.26
CA ARG A 25 -7.69 -9.98 -5.40
C ARG A 25 -7.12 -10.16 -4.00
N LYS A 26 -5.88 -10.60 -3.92
CA LYS A 26 -5.25 -10.82 -2.62
C LYS A 26 -5.11 -9.52 -1.84
N PHE A 27 -4.74 -8.45 -2.54
CA PHE A 27 -4.61 -7.16 -1.88
C PHE A 27 -5.94 -6.70 -1.30
N ARG A 28 -7.01 -6.82 -2.08
CA ARG A 28 -8.32 -6.38 -1.62
C ARG A 28 -8.80 -7.22 -0.43
N GLU A 29 -8.49 -8.50 -0.41
CA GLU A 29 -8.85 -9.33 0.72
C GLU A 29 -8.05 -8.96 1.96
N LYS A 30 -6.77 -8.75 1.79
CA LYS A 30 -5.90 -8.44 2.91
C LYS A 30 -6.25 -7.10 3.53
N TYR A 31 -6.59 -6.12 2.70
CA TYR A 31 -6.85 -4.76 3.16
C TYR A 31 -8.31 -4.39 3.02
N ARG A 32 -9.18 -5.35 3.26
CA ARG A 32 -10.61 -5.10 3.13
C ARG A 32 -11.07 -3.96 4.00
N ASP A 33 -10.54 -3.86 5.21
CA ASP A 33 -10.94 -2.82 6.13
C ASP A 33 -10.33 -1.46 5.79
N GLN A 34 -9.49 -1.41 4.76
CA GLN A 34 -8.82 -0.19 4.36
C GLN A 34 -9.34 0.35 3.03
N SER A 35 -10.53 -0.04 2.63
CA SER A 35 -11.04 0.37 1.32
C SER A 35 -11.16 1.89 1.20
N GLU A 36 -11.53 2.55 2.29
CA GLU A 36 -11.61 4.01 2.27
C GLU A 36 -10.25 4.63 2.05
N LEU A 37 -9.23 4.07 2.71
CA LEU A 37 -7.87 4.56 2.57
C LEU A 37 -7.39 4.39 1.13
N ILE A 38 -7.70 3.25 0.53
CA ILE A 38 -7.32 2.98 -0.86
C ILE A 38 -7.98 4.01 -1.77
N ARG A 39 -9.26 4.29 -1.55
CA ARG A 39 -9.98 5.24 -2.37
C ARG A 39 -9.38 6.63 -2.26
N ARG A 40 -9.04 7.04 -1.05
CA ARG A 40 -8.44 8.37 -0.84
C ARG A 40 -7.10 8.48 -1.53
N ALA A 41 -6.29 7.43 -1.45
CA ALA A 41 -4.98 7.44 -2.09
C ALA A 41 -5.14 7.60 -3.60
N CYS A 42 -6.16 6.96 -4.18
CA CYS A 42 -6.40 7.08 -5.60
C CYS A 42 -6.83 8.48 -6.00
N GLN A 43 -7.41 9.21 -5.07
CA GLN A 43 -7.86 10.58 -5.33
C GLN A 43 -6.76 11.60 -5.14
N GLY A 44 -5.56 11.16 -4.78
CA GLY A 44 -4.44 12.07 -4.64
C GLY A 44 -4.10 12.43 -3.21
N ASP A 45 -4.71 11.77 -2.23
CA ASP A 45 -4.41 12.04 -0.83
C ASP A 45 -3.06 11.41 -0.48
N SER A 46 -2.03 12.24 -0.37
CA SER A 46 -0.69 11.74 -0.12
C SER A 46 -0.55 11.10 1.26
N LYS A 47 -1.32 11.56 2.23
CA LYS A 47 -1.26 10.94 3.55
C LYS A 47 -1.83 9.53 3.51
N ALA A 48 -2.92 9.34 2.76
CA ALA A 48 -3.48 8.01 2.60
C ALA A 48 -2.51 7.09 1.88
N LEU A 49 -1.83 7.60 0.87
CA LEU A 49 -0.87 6.80 0.13
C LEU A 49 0.29 6.38 1.04
N ARG A 50 0.80 7.31 1.84
CA ARG A 50 1.88 6.97 2.76
C ARG A 50 1.44 5.90 3.76
N ARG A 51 0.22 6.01 4.26
CA ARG A 51 -0.29 5.02 5.20
C ARG A 51 -0.39 3.65 4.55
N LEU A 52 -0.87 3.60 3.31
CA LEU A 52 -0.95 2.33 2.60
C LEU A 52 0.43 1.73 2.37
N ARG A 53 1.39 2.55 1.98
CA ARG A 53 2.74 2.05 1.76
C ARG A 53 3.30 1.46 3.05
N TRP A 54 3.06 2.16 4.15
CA TRP A 54 3.54 1.68 5.44
C TRP A 54 2.89 0.35 5.80
N LEU A 55 1.58 0.22 5.57
CA LEU A 55 0.87 -1.02 5.85
C LEU A 55 1.38 -2.17 5.00
N CYS A 56 1.83 -1.87 3.78
CA CYS A 56 2.38 -2.89 2.90
C CYS A 56 3.82 -3.26 3.22
N GLY A 57 4.40 -2.64 4.24
CA GLY A 57 5.78 -2.92 4.58
C GLY A 57 6.79 -2.17 3.74
N LEU A 58 6.34 -1.16 3.02
CA LEU A 58 7.21 -0.36 2.16
C LEU A 58 7.77 0.82 2.93
N LYS A 59 8.89 1.34 2.45
CA LYS A 59 9.47 2.50 3.08
C LYS A 59 8.62 3.73 2.82
N VAL A 60 8.53 4.58 3.81
CA VAL A 60 7.77 5.82 3.71
C VAL A 60 8.69 6.96 4.09
N VAL A 61 8.82 7.92 3.17
CA VAL A 61 9.66 9.09 3.42
C VAL A 61 8.78 10.18 3.99
N THR A 62 9.15 10.68 5.15
CA THR A 62 8.42 11.75 5.81
C THR A 62 9.40 12.84 6.20
N GLU A 63 8.88 13.89 6.81
CA GLU A 63 9.73 14.96 7.30
C GLU A 63 10.67 14.48 8.40
N LEU A 64 10.31 13.41 9.06
CA LEU A 64 11.12 12.88 10.15
C LEU A 64 12.14 11.87 9.67
N GLY A 65 12.05 11.44 8.41
CA GLY A 65 12.99 10.48 7.88
C GLY A 65 12.29 9.38 7.11
N ILE A 66 12.92 8.23 7.08
CA ILE A 66 12.40 7.09 6.36
C ILE A 66 11.92 6.05 7.36
N TRP A 67 10.68 5.60 7.18
CA TRP A 67 10.09 4.60 8.06
C TRP A 67 9.95 3.29 7.30
N GLU A 68 10.37 2.20 7.95
CA GLU A 68 10.09 0.87 7.44
C GLU A 68 8.64 0.57 7.77
N GLY A 69 8.00 -0.29 7.04
CA GLY A 69 6.60 -0.61 7.26
C GLY A 69 6.35 -1.31 8.59
N GLU A 70 5.13 -1.75 8.78
CA GLU A 70 4.76 -2.27 10.08
C GLU A 70 5.37 -3.62 10.40
N LYS A 71 6.12 -4.20 9.48
CA LYS A 71 6.80 -5.41 9.84
C LYS A 71 7.92 -5.15 10.83
N ARG A 72 8.27 -3.89 11.09
CA ARG A 72 9.22 -3.55 12.08
C ARG A 72 8.66 -3.93 13.42
N GLU A 73 9.42 -4.50 14.23
CA GLU A 73 8.97 -4.89 15.44
C GLU A 73 9.03 -3.99 16.45
N LYS A 74 8.51 -4.00 17.30
CA LYS A 74 8.54 -3.13 18.24
C LYS A 74 9.14 -3.44 19.38
N LYS A 75 9.53 -3.30 19.82
CA LYS A 75 10.12 -3.63 20.69
C LYS A 75 9.79 -3.44 21.52
#